data_0b434970135e6732531c0b865f862305
#
_entry.id   0b434970135e6732531c0b865f862305
#
_cell.length_a   1.000
_cell.length_b   1.000
_cell.length_c   1.000
_cell.angle_alpha   90.00
_cell.angle_beta   90.00
_cell.angle_gamma   90.00
#
_symmetry.space_group_name_H-M   'P 1'
#
loop_
_entity.id
_entity.type
_entity.pdbx_description
1 polymer ?
#
loop_
_entity_poly.entity_id
_entity_poly.type
_entity_poly.pdbx_seq_one_letter_code
_entity_poly.pdbx_strand_id
1 'polypeptide(L)'
;MRPGPRPAQPLPPPDTTDAARQLADYDARQPGMTFAEGVIMSVTEGYELQAAVAELRSLRGERIIGYKVGCTSRKVRAQLGINHCVSGRLYSSERRESGATLSRKEYASLA
;
A
#
# COMPACT_ATOMS: atom_id res chain seq x y z
N MET A 1 25.78 -34.03 3.19
CA MET A 1 25.77 -32.95 2.19
C MET A 1 24.62 -32.00 2.46
N ARG A 2 24.93 -30.79 2.58
CA ARG A 2 23.91 -29.79 2.82
C ARG A 2 23.07 -29.60 1.57
N PRO A 3 21.75 -29.73 1.64
CA PRO A 3 20.92 -29.41 0.50
C PRO A 3 21.19 -27.97 0.11
N GLY A 4 21.36 -27.71 -1.15
CA GLY A 4 21.51 -26.37 -1.66
C GLY A 4 20.33 -25.48 -1.28
N PRO A 5 20.43 -24.17 -1.51
CA PRO A 5 19.32 -23.29 -1.24
C PRO A 5 18.10 -23.83 -1.96
N ARG A 6 17.00 -23.84 -1.30
CA ARG A 6 15.74 -24.36 -1.82
C ARG A 6 15.48 -23.76 -3.20
N PRO A 7 15.72 -24.54 -4.28
CA PRO A 7 15.72 -23.88 -5.58
C PRO A 7 14.34 -23.71 -6.15
N ALA A 8 13.34 -24.25 -5.55
CA ALA A 8 12.12 -24.36 -6.29
C ALA A 8 10.89 -23.92 -5.53
N GLN A 9 11.05 -23.37 -4.37
CA GLN A 9 9.91 -22.68 -3.80
C GLN A 9 9.94 -21.26 -4.33
N PRO A 10 9.02 -20.95 -5.27
CA PRO A 10 8.71 -19.55 -5.40
C PRO A 10 8.38 -19.12 -3.98
N LEU A 11 9.16 -18.21 -3.45
CA LEU A 11 8.73 -17.50 -2.28
C LEU A 11 7.28 -17.14 -2.54
N PRO A 12 6.36 -17.45 -1.62
CA PRO A 12 5.03 -16.89 -1.76
C PRO A 12 5.25 -15.41 -2.03
N PRO A 13 4.53 -14.81 -2.97
CA PRO A 13 4.67 -13.38 -3.19
C PRO A 13 4.69 -12.78 -1.81
N PRO A 14 5.76 -12.06 -1.45
CA PRO A 14 5.90 -11.56 -0.12
C PRO A 14 4.63 -10.83 0.23
N ASP A 15 4.09 -11.13 1.37
CA ASP A 15 2.97 -10.41 1.94
C ASP A 15 1.65 -10.52 1.18
N THR A 16 1.43 -11.59 0.41
CA THR A 16 0.13 -11.79 -0.22
C THR A 16 -0.98 -11.78 0.83
N THR A 17 -0.71 -12.32 1.99
CA THR A 17 -1.66 -12.31 3.10
C THR A 17 -1.84 -10.90 3.66
N ASP A 18 -0.75 -10.17 3.87
CA ASP A 18 -0.82 -8.80 4.36
C ASP A 18 -1.40 -7.87 3.32
N ALA A 19 -1.06 -8.06 2.06
CA ALA A 19 -1.62 -7.29 0.96
C ALA A 19 -3.14 -7.51 0.84
N ALA A 20 -3.59 -8.75 0.96
CA ALA A 20 -5.02 -9.08 0.92
C ALA A 20 -5.76 -8.44 2.10
N ARG A 21 -5.18 -8.47 3.29
CA ARG A 21 -5.76 -7.83 4.48
C ARG A 21 -5.83 -6.32 4.31
N GLN A 22 -4.76 -5.72 3.83
CA GLN A 22 -4.68 -4.29 3.60
C GLN A 22 -5.75 -3.84 2.59
N LEU A 23 -5.90 -4.59 1.52
CA LEU A 23 -6.91 -4.30 0.50
C LEU A 23 -8.34 -4.51 1.04
N ALA A 24 -8.55 -5.57 1.81
CA ALA A 24 -9.84 -5.83 2.44
C ALA A 24 -10.24 -4.70 3.39
N ASP A 25 -9.30 -4.20 4.18
CA ASP A 25 -9.54 -3.07 5.08
C ASP A 25 -9.91 -1.82 4.28
N TYR A 26 -9.19 -1.56 3.19
CA TYR A 26 -9.49 -0.47 2.29
C TYR A 26 -10.91 -0.59 1.71
N ASP A 27 -11.26 -1.76 1.20
CA ASP A 27 -12.58 -2.01 0.62
C ASP A 27 -13.70 -1.88 1.66
N ALA A 28 -13.43 -2.30 2.90
CA ALA A 28 -14.37 -2.18 4.01
C ALA A 28 -14.42 -0.78 4.62
N ARG A 29 -13.62 0.14 4.10
CA ARG A 29 -13.47 1.50 4.62
C ARG A 29 -13.05 1.53 6.08
N GLN A 30 -12.15 0.62 6.43
CA GLN A 30 -11.55 0.52 7.75
C GLN A 30 -10.12 1.06 7.70
N PRO A 31 -9.62 1.68 8.78
CA PRO A 31 -8.20 1.96 8.87
C PRO A 31 -7.40 0.66 8.77
N GLY A 32 -6.23 0.72 8.14
CA GLY A 32 -5.41 -0.47 7.98
C GLY A 32 -5.02 -1.08 9.33
N MET A 33 -5.44 -2.30 9.58
CA MET A 33 -5.24 -2.98 10.85
C MET A 33 -3.86 -3.62 10.99
N THR A 34 -3.17 -3.83 9.88
CA THR A 34 -1.84 -4.43 9.87
C THR A 34 -0.88 -3.71 10.83
N PHE A 35 -0.88 -2.39 10.80
CA PHE A 35 -0.02 -1.60 11.68
C PHE A 35 -0.54 -1.54 13.12
N ALA A 36 -1.85 -1.57 13.30
CA ALA A 36 -2.45 -1.60 14.63
C ALA A 36 -2.11 -2.88 15.40
N GLU A 37 -1.81 -3.96 14.68
CA GLU A 37 -1.39 -5.23 15.25
C GLU A 37 0.11 -5.27 15.59
N GLY A 38 0.82 -4.17 15.43
CA GLY A 38 2.24 -4.09 15.78
C GLY A 38 3.18 -4.58 14.70
N VAL A 39 2.73 -4.68 13.46
CA VAL A 39 3.60 -5.04 12.35
C VAL A 39 4.60 -3.91 12.12
N ILE A 40 5.88 -4.25 12.14
CA ILE A 40 6.98 -3.33 11.86
C ILE A 40 7.60 -3.75 10.54
N MET A 41 7.79 -2.80 9.64
CA MET A 41 8.44 -3.08 8.38
C MET A 41 9.35 -1.92 7.96
N SER A 42 10.37 -2.25 7.19
CA SER A 42 11.25 -1.26 6.58
C SER A 42 10.52 -0.53 5.45
N VAL A 43 11.12 0.56 4.97
CA VAL A 43 10.61 1.28 3.80
C VAL A 43 10.56 0.36 2.58
N THR A 44 11.60 -0.45 2.38
CA THR A 44 11.64 -1.42 1.27
C THR A 44 10.49 -2.41 1.37
N GLU A 45 10.27 -2.99 2.54
CA GLU A 45 9.16 -3.90 2.78
C GLU A 45 7.80 -3.22 2.57
N GLY A 46 7.69 -1.95 2.97
CA GLY A 46 6.48 -1.16 2.72
C GLY A 46 6.20 -1.00 1.23
N TYR A 47 7.22 -0.76 0.42
CA TYR A 47 7.07 -0.69 -1.03
C TYR A 47 6.74 -2.05 -1.65
N GLU A 48 7.29 -3.13 -1.11
CA GLU A 48 6.93 -4.48 -1.54
C GLU A 48 5.46 -4.77 -1.25
N LEU A 49 4.99 -4.40 -0.07
CA LEU A 49 3.58 -4.52 0.28
C LEU A 49 2.71 -3.68 -0.67
N GLN A 50 3.12 -2.46 -0.95
CA GLN A 50 2.42 -1.59 -1.89
C GLN A 50 2.32 -2.23 -3.28
N ALA A 51 3.42 -2.84 -3.75
CA ALA A 51 3.43 -3.52 -5.04
C ALA A 51 2.50 -4.75 -5.04
N ALA A 52 2.47 -5.50 -3.95
CA ALA A 52 1.58 -6.65 -3.82
C ALA A 52 0.10 -6.23 -3.82
N VAL A 53 -0.24 -5.15 -3.13
CA VAL A 53 -1.59 -4.58 -3.18
C VAL A 53 -1.94 -4.14 -4.60
N ALA A 54 -1.01 -3.49 -5.29
CA ALA A 54 -1.22 -3.04 -6.66
C ALA A 54 -1.50 -4.22 -7.60
N GLU A 55 -0.80 -5.33 -7.42
CA GLU A 55 -1.04 -6.54 -8.21
C GLU A 55 -2.44 -7.09 -7.98
N LEU A 56 -2.88 -7.19 -6.73
CA LEU A 56 -4.23 -7.62 -6.40
C LEU A 56 -5.29 -6.69 -7.03
N ARG A 57 -5.06 -5.40 -6.97
CA ARG A 57 -5.97 -4.42 -7.58
C ARG A 57 -6.00 -4.55 -9.09
N SER A 58 -4.85 -4.79 -9.71
CA SER A 58 -4.74 -5.02 -11.15
C SER A 58 -5.54 -6.25 -11.58
N LEU A 59 -5.46 -7.33 -10.81
CA LEU A 59 -6.18 -8.57 -11.09
C LEU A 59 -7.70 -8.40 -11.08
N ARG A 60 -8.20 -7.45 -10.35
CA ARG A 60 -9.64 -7.14 -10.33
C ARG A 60 -10.04 -6.02 -11.29
N GLY A 61 -9.15 -5.62 -12.20
CA GLY A 61 -9.45 -4.69 -13.27
C GLY A 61 -9.14 -3.22 -12.99
N GLU A 62 -8.59 -2.89 -11.85
CA GLU A 62 -8.16 -1.52 -11.57
C GLU A 62 -6.84 -1.22 -12.24
N ARG A 63 -6.67 0.00 -12.72
CA ARG A 63 -5.43 0.43 -13.38
C ARG A 63 -4.77 1.52 -12.57
N ILE A 64 -3.44 1.52 -12.59
CA ILE A 64 -2.66 2.63 -12.05
C ILE A 64 -2.76 3.79 -13.05
N ILE A 65 -3.25 4.93 -12.61
CA ILE A 65 -3.43 6.12 -13.45
C ILE A 65 -2.47 7.24 -13.07
N GLY A 66 -1.71 7.08 -12.02
CA GLY A 66 -0.76 8.08 -11.59
C GLY A 66 -0.10 7.70 -10.27
N TYR A 67 0.73 8.60 -9.81
CA TYR A 67 1.47 8.45 -8.56
C TYR A 67 1.34 9.72 -7.74
N LYS A 68 1.35 9.55 -6.43
CA LYS A 68 1.36 10.66 -5.49
C LYS A 68 2.70 10.64 -4.75
N VAL A 69 3.33 11.80 -4.61
CA VAL A 69 4.56 11.96 -3.83
C VAL A 69 4.21 12.62 -2.51
N GLY A 70 4.67 12.03 -1.44
CA GLY A 70 4.47 12.55 -0.10
C GLY A 70 5.79 12.72 0.64
N CYS A 71 5.72 13.28 1.83
CA CYS A 71 6.89 13.53 2.69
C CYS A 71 7.97 14.35 1.97
N THR A 72 7.55 15.37 1.24
CA THR A 72 8.46 16.22 0.48
C THR A 72 9.17 17.25 1.36
N SER A 73 8.62 17.55 2.53
CA SER A 73 9.19 18.48 3.47
C SER A 73 10.27 17.81 4.31
N ARG A 74 11.40 18.51 4.47
CA ARG A 74 12.49 18.05 5.33
C ARG A 74 12.01 17.82 6.76
N LYS A 75 11.16 18.68 7.27
CA LYS A 75 10.60 18.58 8.61
C LYS A 75 9.79 17.30 8.80
N VAL A 76 8.91 17.00 7.85
CA VAL A 76 8.09 15.78 7.91
C VAL A 76 8.97 14.53 7.80
N ARG A 77 9.96 14.54 6.91
CA ARG A 77 10.89 13.41 6.79
C ARG A 77 11.65 13.18 8.10
N ALA A 78 12.09 14.23 8.75
CA ALA A 78 12.77 14.14 10.03
C ALA A 78 11.86 13.56 11.13
N GLN A 79 10.61 13.99 11.16
CA GLN A 79 9.63 13.47 12.11
C GLN A 79 9.37 11.97 11.93
N LEU A 80 9.40 11.50 10.69
CA LEU A 80 9.17 10.10 10.36
C LEU A 80 10.44 9.25 10.37
N GLY A 81 11.60 9.87 10.56
CA GLY A 81 12.88 9.16 10.57
C GLY A 81 13.33 8.68 9.19
N ILE A 82 12.89 9.34 8.13
CA ILE A 82 13.28 9.01 6.76
C ILE A 82 14.02 10.18 6.13
N ASN A 83 14.81 9.89 5.10
CA ASN A 83 15.64 10.88 4.42
C ASN A 83 15.29 11.04 2.93
N HIS A 84 14.13 10.58 2.53
CA HIS A 84 13.68 10.59 1.14
C HIS A 84 12.18 10.84 1.08
N CYS A 85 11.70 11.25 -0.10
CA CYS A 85 10.27 11.31 -0.37
C CYS A 85 9.71 9.90 -0.48
N VAL A 86 8.41 9.77 -0.26
CA VAL A 86 7.69 8.52 -0.48
C VAL A 86 6.69 8.69 -1.60
N SER A 87 6.34 7.61 -2.26
CA SER A 87 5.36 7.64 -3.33
C SER A 87 4.28 6.58 -3.13
N GLY A 88 3.10 6.88 -3.59
CA GLY A 88 1.98 5.97 -3.63
C GLY A 88 1.37 5.94 -5.02
N ARG A 89 0.51 4.98 -5.26
CA ARG A 89 -0.15 4.78 -6.54
C ARG A 89 -1.58 5.26 -6.49
N LEU A 90 -2.04 5.86 -7.58
CA LEU A 90 -3.41 6.30 -7.76
C LEU A 90 -4.09 5.34 -8.74
N TYR A 91 -5.29 4.93 -8.41
CA TYR A 91 -6.01 3.91 -9.18
C TYR A 91 -7.22 4.50 -9.91
N SER A 92 -7.57 3.88 -11.04
CA SER A 92 -8.68 4.33 -11.87
C SER A 92 -10.00 4.42 -11.13
N SER A 93 -10.25 3.52 -10.16
CA SER A 93 -11.46 3.52 -9.35
C SER A 93 -11.56 4.72 -8.40
N GLU A 94 -10.45 5.40 -8.15
CA GLU A 94 -10.38 6.54 -7.24
C GLU A 94 -10.54 7.88 -7.94
N ARG A 95 -10.58 7.86 -9.26
CA ARG A 95 -10.70 9.07 -10.06
C ARG A 95 -12.10 9.68 -9.89
N ARG A 96 -12.12 10.99 -9.70
CA ARG A 96 -13.36 11.77 -9.62
C ARG A 96 -13.29 12.95 -10.56
N GLU A 97 -14.43 13.35 -11.10
CA GLU A 97 -14.53 14.57 -11.89
C GLU A 97 -14.47 15.80 -10.98
N SER A 98 -13.93 16.88 -11.52
CA SER A 98 -13.92 18.15 -10.80
C SER A 98 -15.36 18.57 -10.48
N GLY A 99 -15.58 18.98 -9.24
CA GLY A 99 -16.93 19.34 -8.76
C GLY A 99 -17.75 18.17 -8.26
N ALA A 100 -17.19 16.96 -8.23
CA ALA A 100 -17.88 15.80 -7.69
C ALA A 100 -18.20 15.98 -6.21
N THR A 101 -19.36 15.45 -5.80
CA THR A 101 -19.73 15.39 -4.39
C THR A 101 -19.38 14.00 -3.86
N LEU A 102 -18.61 13.96 -2.77
CA LEU A 102 -18.16 12.72 -2.17
C LEU A 102 -18.84 12.52 -0.82
N SER A 103 -19.20 11.28 -0.53
CA SER A 103 -19.71 10.93 0.79
C SER A 103 -18.54 10.63 1.72
N ARG A 104 -18.56 11.23 2.90
CA ARG A 104 -17.56 10.97 3.93
C ARG A 104 -17.50 9.51 4.33
N LYS A 105 -18.63 8.80 4.21
CA LYS A 105 -18.72 7.36 4.54
C LYS A 105 -17.90 6.47 3.61
N GLU A 106 -17.49 6.99 2.45
CA GLU A 106 -16.67 6.24 1.50
C GLU A 106 -15.20 6.17 1.92
N TYR A 107 -14.81 6.87 2.97
CA TYR A 107 -13.41 6.99 3.38
C TYR A 107 -13.25 6.53 4.83
N ALA A 108 -12.19 5.77 5.06
CA ALA A 108 -11.86 5.28 6.40
C ALA A 108 -11.39 6.42 7.30
N SER A 109 -10.72 7.39 6.72
CA SER A 109 -10.14 8.52 7.45
C SER A 109 -10.08 9.73 6.53
N LEU A 110 -10.46 10.86 7.07
CA LEU A 110 -10.26 12.17 6.43
C LEU A 110 -9.36 13.00 7.33
N ALA A 111 -8.22 13.32 6.80
CA ALA A 111 -7.28 14.18 7.50
C ALA A 111 -7.75 15.65 7.45
#